data_11415e5aad9c93fb523b2d0758e0a8d9
#
_entry.id   11415e5aad9c93fb523b2d0758e0a8d9
#
_cell.length_a   1.000
_cell.length_b   1.000
_cell.length_c   1.000
_cell.angle_alpha   90.00
_cell.angle_beta   90.00
_cell.angle_gamma   90.00
#
_symmetry.space_group_name_H-M   'P 1'
#
loop_
_entity.id
_entity.type
_entity.pdbx_description
1 polymer ?
#
loop_
_entity_poly.entity_id
_entity_poly.type
_entity_poly.pdbx_seq_one_letter_code
_entity_poly.pdbx_strand_id
1 'polypeptide(L)'
;MTTAIHPGALRHSRDRKRWTQEQLAEATKGKNKVSLPTIKRIESTKDGTYPANDRVAEGLAKALGVTLDELSKPPTDEAEREASLRQFGYRPLRTMLDAETAMAFNMVQHIYGIPIQSQIVMAPLFATLLAEGSLAWRRERVAEIEDAAERLMDLGGGHFSFANAAYRSLDGAAEERDSIGKRDLFGEHVGPDAFDLGFDPSQNNPFADFLDHFAKQVEAKTVSFERGTGWKTSEGMPEYRIGADLIAQLTGGDPDAEYALLRGHVRLREIPADLLVDEKAAERIAWIVGRIPDEELAKRRTERDELMSLLDDLDVPSSVEPSDEAKENDDV
;
A
#
# COMPACT_ATOMS: atom_id res chain seq x y z
N MET A 1 -45.32 18.42 -6.23
CA MET A 1 -45.02 16.98 -5.91
C MET A 1 -44.35 16.93 -4.54
N THR A 2 -44.43 15.84 -3.86
CA THR A 2 -43.78 15.64 -2.56
C THR A 2 -42.79 14.49 -2.65
N THR A 3 -41.59 14.75 -2.19
CA THR A 3 -40.49 13.76 -2.11
C THR A 3 -40.39 13.25 -0.68
N ALA A 4 -40.35 11.95 -0.49
CA ALA A 4 -40.14 11.34 0.81
C ALA A 4 -38.70 11.53 1.28
N ILE A 5 -38.48 12.01 2.51
CA ILE A 5 -37.15 12.12 3.12
C ILE A 5 -37.12 11.21 4.35
N HIS A 6 -36.12 10.31 4.41
CA HIS A 6 -35.89 9.49 5.59
C HIS A 6 -35.12 10.29 6.66
N PRO A 7 -35.65 10.44 7.89
CA PRO A 7 -35.03 11.25 8.95
C PRO A 7 -33.59 10.81 9.29
N GLY A 8 -33.38 9.50 9.35
CA GLY A 8 -32.04 8.90 9.58
C GLY A 8 -31.05 9.25 8.49
N ALA A 9 -31.45 9.20 7.20
CA ALA A 9 -30.59 9.56 6.08
C ALA A 9 -30.20 11.04 6.11
N LEU A 10 -31.15 11.93 6.43
CA LEU A 10 -30.87 13.36 6.58
C LEU A 10 -29.85 13.61 7.69
N ARG A 11 -30.11 13.04 8.88
CA ARG A 11 -29.21 13.16 10.03
C ARG A 11 -27.83 12.61 9.70
N HIS A 12 -27.73 11.39 9.15
CA HIS A 12 -26.48 10.76 8.75
C HIS A 12 -25.68 11.63 7.77
N SER A 13 -26.32 12.15 6.72
CA SER A 13 -25.66 13.01 5.71
C SER A 13 -25.18 14.34 6.30
N ARG A 14 -25.91 14.91 7.23
CA ARG A 14 -25.51 16.12 7.95
C ARG A 14 -24.31 15.86 8.88
N ASP A 15 -24.38 14.80 9.67
CA ASP A 15 -23.33 14.41 10.61
C ASP A 15 -22.02 14.04 9.88
N ARG A 16 -22.11 13.48 8.68
CA ARG A 16 -20.97 13.23 7.80
C ARG A 16 -20.22 14.51 7.41
N LYS A 17 -20.95 15.64 7.28
CA LYS A 17 -20.36 16.96 7.06
C LYS A 17 -19.96 17.68 8.35
N ARG A 18 -20.27 17.12 9.53
CA ARG A 18 -20.09 17.72 10.85
C ARG A 18 -20.84 19.04 11.01
N TRP A 19 -21.99 19.13 10.40
CA TRP A 19 -22.82 20.31 10.50
C TRP A 19 -23.84 20.19 11.60
N THR A 20 -24.12 21.32 12.30
CA THR A 20 -25.31 21.46 13.13
C THR A 20 -26.52 21.62 12.23
N GLN A 21 -27.70 21.48 12.80
CA GLN A 21 -28.94 21.74 12.07
C GLN A 21 -29.04 23.20 11.58
N GLU A 22 -28.48 24.15 12.34
CA GLU A 22 -28.34 25.55 11.99
C GLU A 22 -27.43 25.73 10.76
N GLN A 23 -26.26 25.09 10.76
CA GLN A 23 -25.31 25.14 9.65
C GLN A 23 -25.90 24.51 8.37
N LEU A 24 -26.69 23.43 8.51
CA LEU A 24 -27.39 22.86 7.36
C LEU A 24 -28.46 23.85 6.82
N ALA A 25 -29.20 24.52 7.70
CA ALA A 25 -30.16 25.51 7.27
C ALA A 25 -29.49 26.69 6.53
N GLU A 26 -28.35 27.16 7.02
CA GLU A 26 -27.56 28.23 6.40
C GLU A 26 -26.94 27.81 5.06
N ALA A 27 -26.56 26.53 4.94
CA ALA A 27 -25.99 26.00 3.70
C ALA A 27 -26.99 25.90 2.54
N THR A 28 -28.31 25.85 2.87
CA THR A 28 -29.36 25.91 1.85
C THR A 28 -29.54 27.33 1.37
N LYS A 29 -29.42 27.58 0.05
CA LYS A 29 -29.42 28.95 -0.53
C LYS A 29 -30.51 29.16 -1.59
N GLY A 30 -30.85 30.43 -1.81
CA GLY A 30 -31.70 30.89 -2.91
C GLY A 30 -33.13 30.37 -2.81
N LYS A 31 -33.68 29.93 -3.95
CA LYS A 31 -35.06 29.46 -4.05
C LYS A 31 -35.33 28.19 -3.23
N ASN A 32 -34.27 27.42 -2.91
CA ASN A 32 -34.35 26.15 -2.18
C ASN A 32 -33.91 26.28 -0.72
N LYS A 33 -34.02 27.47 -0.14
CA LYS A 33 -33.74 27.72 1.27
C LYS A 33 -34.68 26.91 2.16
N VAL A 34 -34.11 26.18 3.11
CA VAL A 34 -34.83 25.36 4.09
C VAL A 34 -34.64 25.96 5.48
N SER A 35 -35.75 26.13 6.20
CA SER A 35 -35.68 26.71 7.54
C SER A 35 -35.27 25.71 8.59
N LEU A 36 -34.58 26.15 9.64
CA LEU A 36 -34.21 25.33 10.78
C LEU A 36 -35.39 24.56 11.40
N PRO A 37 -36.58 25.15 11.60
CA PRO A 37 -37.75 24.40 12.10
C PRO A 37 -38.17 23.26 11.19
N THR A 38 -37.99 23.41 9.85
CA THR A 38 -38.28 22.35 8.88
C THR A 38 -37.30 21.19 9.04
N ILE A 39 -36.01 21.48 9.18
CA ILE A 39 -34.97 20.46 9.40
C ILE A 39 -35.24 19.71 10.71
N LYS A 40 -35.51 20.44 11.81
CA LYS A 40 -35.86 19.85 13.11
C LYS A 40 -37.06 18.93 13.01
N ARG A 41 -38.11 19.35 12.26
CA ARG A 41 -39.34 18.54 12.07
C ARG A 41 -39.02 17.26 11.28
N ILE A 42 -38.23 17.33 10.24
CA ILE A 42 -37.84 16.15 9.45
C ILE A 42 -37.05 15.19 10.33
N GLU A 43 -36.01 15.65 11.02
CA GLU A 43 -35.18 14.81 11.86
C GLU A 43 -35.88 14.26 13.11
N SER A 44 -36.96 14.90 13.59
CA SER A 44 -37.72 14.43 14.73
C SER A 44 -38.82 13.42 14.39
N THR A 45 -39.06 13.15 13.11
CA THR A 45 -40.02 12.11 12.68
C THR A 45 -39.54 10.74 13.17
N LYS A 46 -40.39 10.04 13.94
CA LYS A 46 -39.98 8.78 14.59
C LYS A 46 -40.13 7.57 13.70
N ASP A 47 -41.15 7.55 12.85
CA ASP A 47 -41.47 6.39 12.04
C ASP A 47 -41.61 6.78 10.55
N GLY A 48 -40.93 6.04 9.68
CA GLY A 48 -41.05 6.16 8.23
C GLY A 48 -40.32 7.34 7.62
N THR A 49 -40.94 7.93 6.61
CA THR A 49 -40.39 9.05 5.84
C THR A 49 -41.22 10.33 6.04
N TYR A 50 -40.57 11.46 6.00
CA TYR A 50 -41.20 12.77 6.03
C TYR A 50 -41.54 13.23 4.60
N PRO A 51 -42.84 13.55 4.30
CA PRO A 51 -43.21 14.06 3.00
C PRO A 51 -42.79 15.54 2.87
N ALA A 52 -41.67 15.77 2.23
CA ALA A 52 -41.16 17.11 1.95
C ALA A 52 -41.61 17.60 0.58
N ASN A 53 -41.80 18.90 0.42
CA ASN A 53 -41.94 19.50 -0.90
C ASN A 53 -40.65 19.31 -1.68
N ASP A 54 -40.75 19.05 -2.98
CA ASP A 54 -39.59 18.80 -3.86
C ASP A 54 -38.52 19.88 -3.71
N ARG A 55 -38.94 21.15 -3.59
CA ARG A 55 -38.02 22.26 -3.34
C ARG A 55 -37.20 22.11 -2.06
N VAL A 56 -37.79 21.59 -0.98
CA VAL A 56 -37.11 21.33 0.29
C VAL A 56 -36.16 20.17 0.14
N ALA A 57 -36.60 19.08 -0.50
CA ALA A 57 -35.77 17.90 -0.73
C ALA A 57 -34.54 18.21 -1.60
N GLU A 58 -34.71 18.93 -2.69
CA GLU A 58 -33.61 19.39 -3.58
C GLU A 58 -32.65 20.32 -2.84
N GLY A 59 -33.17 21.24 -2.00
CA GLY A 59 -32.35 22.15 -1.20
C GLY A 59 -31.43 21.39 -0.25
N LEU A 60 -31.98 20.41 0.44
CA LEU A 60 -31.20 19.53 1.35
C LEU A 60 -30.22 18.65 0.60
N ALA A 61 -30.65 17.99 -0.48
CA ALA A 61 -29.80 17.13 -1.30
C ALA A 61 -28.59 17.91 -1.84
N LYS A 62 -28.84 19.10 -2.41
CA LYS A 62 -27.76 19.97 -2.94
C LYS A 62 -26.81 20.46 -1.86
N ALA A 63 -27.32 20.89 -0.71
CA ALA A 63 -26.48 21.35 0.40
C ALA A 63 -25.61 20.22 0.96
N LEU A 64 -26.15 19.02 1.05
CA LEU A 64 -25.47 17.85 1.56
C LEU A 64 -24.58 17.16 0.51
N GLY A 65 -24.81 17.40 -0.79
CA GLY A 65 -24.08 16.75 -1.88
C GLY A 65 -24.46 15.27 -2.04
N VAL A 66 -25.75 14.95 -1.84
CA VAL A 66 -26.33 13.61 -1.95
C VAL A 66 -27.48 13.63 -2.96
N THR A 67 -27.87 12.46 -3.44
CA THR A 67 -29.03 12.33 -4.33
C THR A 67 -30.35 12.32 -3.54
N LEU A 68 -31.47 12.61 -4.20
CA LEU A 68 -32.80 12.49 -3.59
C LEU A 68 -33.12 11.04 -3.20
N ASP A 69 -32.63 10.09 -3.97
CA ASP A 69 -32.76 8.65 -3.69
C ASP A 69 -32.05 8.25 -2.38
N GLU A 70 -30.84 8.75 -2.16
CA GLU A 70 -30.12 8.55 -0.90
C GLU A 70 -30.82 9.17 0.30
N LEU A 71 -31.46 10.33 0.14
CA LEU A 71 -32.24 10.94 1.21
C LEU A 71 -33.58 10.23 1.48
N SER A 72 -34.09 9.48 0.52
CA SER A 72 -35.41 8.81 0.66
C SER A 72 -35.31 7.42 1.32
N LYS A 73 -34.15 6.81 1.33
CA LYS A 73 -33.91 5.47 1.88
C LYS A 73 -33.35 5.54 3.31
N PRO A 74 -33.64 4.55 4.16
CA PRO A 74 -32.98 4.47 5.45
C PRO A 74 -31.46 4.33 5.25
N PRO A 75 -30.66 4.90 6.16
CA PRO A 75 -29.22 4.66 6.13
C PRO A 75 -28.96 3.16 6.24
N THR A 76 -27.92 2.69 5.57
CA THR A 76 -27.50 1.29 5.70
C THR A 76 -26.95 1.02 7.11
N ASP A 77 -27.03 -0.21 7.59
CA ASP A 77 -26.44 -0.62 8.87
C ASP A 77 -24.99 -0.18 9.01
N GLU A 78 -24.25 -0.16 7.89
CA GLU A 78 -22.88 0.32 7.81
C GLU A 78 -22.79 1.84 8.07
N ALA A 79 -23.73 2.61 7.55
CA ALA A 79 -23.80 4.06 7.76
C ALA A 79 -24.14 4.42 9.21
N GLU A 80 -25.02 3.68 9.84
CA GLU A 80 -25.34 3.84 11.27
C GLU A 80 -24.17 3.47 12.16
N ARG A 81 -23.47 2.38 11.82
CA ARG A 81 -22.24 1.96 12.49
C ARG A 81 -21.14 3.02 12.36
N GLU A 82 -20.92 3.59 11.16
CA GLU A 82 -19.97 4.67 10.94
C GLU A 82 -20.34 5.91 11.78
N ALA A 83 -21.60 6.30 11.82
CA ALA A 83 -22.07 7.43 12.61
C ALA A 83 -21.81 7.20 14.12
N SER A 84 -22.09 6.00 14.62
CA SER A 84 -21.81 5.62 16.01
C SER A 84 -20.31 5.68 16.31
N LEU A 85 -19.47 5.10 15.46
CA LEU A 85 -18.01 5.11 15.64
C LEU A 85 -17.45 6.55 15.68
N ARG A 86 -17.99 7.46 14.86
CA ARG A 86 -17.59 8.88 14.87
C ARG A 86 -17.87 9.59 16.21
N GLN A 87 -18.94 9.21 16.92
CA GLN A 87 -19.24 9.75 18.25
C GLN A 87 -18.15 9.36 19.26
N PHE A 88 -17.52 8.20 19.08
CA PHE A 88 -16.38 7.76 19.89
C PHE A 88 -15.02 8.28 19.39
N GLY A 89 -15.00 9.27 18.49
CA GLY A 89 -13.78 9.90 17.99
C GLY A 89 -13.10 9.16 16.83
N TYR A 90 -13.66 8.06 16.33
CA TYR A 90 -13.13 7.39 15.15
C TYR A 90 -13.25 8.27 13.91
N ARG A 91 -12.24 8.23 13.06
CA ARG A 91 -12.22 8.94 11.78
C ARG A 91 -12.00 7.95 10.65
N PRO A 92 -12.75 8.05 9.53
CA PRO A 92 -12.48 7.21 8.38
C PRO A 92 -11.11 7.58 7.78
N LEU A 93 -10.28 6.59 7.58
CA LEU A 93 -9.08 6.68 6.76
C LEU A 93 -9.45 6.20 5.34
N ARG A 94 -9.33 7.07 4.37
CA ARG A 94 -9.54 6.74 2.96
C ARG A 94 -8.23 6.89 2.22
N THR A 95 -7.75 5.81 1.65
CA THR A 95 -6.60 5.80 0.76
C THR A 95 -6.92 4.91 -0.44
N MET A 96 -6.30 5.19 -1.55
CA MET A 96 -6.32 4.29 -2.70
C MET A 96 -5.08 3.43 -2.61
N LEU A 97 -5.27 2.13 -2.64
CA LEU A 97 -4.21 1.14 -2.71
C LEU A 97 -4.22 0.53 -4.11
N ASP A 98 -3.05 0.26 -4.63
CA ASP A 98 -2.95 -0.61 -5.81
C ASP A 98 -3.38 -2.04 -5.47
N ALA A 99 -3.66 -2.84 -6.49
CA ALA A 99 -4.21 -4.17 -6.31
C ALA A 99 -3.23 -5.09 -5.58
N GLU A 100 -1.94 -4.94 -5.81
CA GLU A 100 -0.89 -5.74 -5.17
C GLU A 100 -0.81 -5.46 -3.67
N THR A 101 -0.78 -4.19 -3.27
CA THR A 101 -0.83 -3.79 -1.85
C THR A 101 -2.11 -4.27 -1.18
N ALA A 102 -3.27 -4.16 -1.86
CA ALA A 102 -4.53 -4.67 -1.32
C ALA A 102 -4.50 -6.19 -1.14
N MET A 103 -3.90 -6.92 -2.08
CA MET A 103 -3.67 -8.36 -1.98
C MET A 103 -2.73 -8.69 -0.82
N ALA A 104 -1.65 -7.91 -0.62
CA ALA A 104 -0.72 -8.08 0.49
C ALA A 104 -1.41 -8.07 1.85
N PHE A 105 -2.33 -7.12 2.09
CA PHE A 105 -3.14 -7.11 3.31
C PHE A 105 -3.98 -8.38 3.48
N ASN A 106 -4.56 -8.90 2.40
CA ASN A 106 -5.32 -10.15 2.44
C ASN A 106 -4.41 -11.37 2.70
N MET A 107 -3.18 -11.37 2.14
CA MET A 107 -2.18 -12.43 2.39
C MET A 107 -1.75 -12.47 3.85
N VAL A 108 -1.42 -11.32 4.45
CA VAL A 108 -1.07 -11.24 5.88
C VAL A 108 -2.24 -11.73 6.74
N GLN A 109 -3.47 -11.41 6.39
CA GLN A 109 -4.64 -11.93 7.09
C GLN A 109 -4.77 -13.44 6.93
N HIS A 110 -4.51 -13.98 5.74
CA HIS A 110 -4.60 -15.41 5.46
C HIS A 110 -3.52 -16.22 6.19
N ILE A 111 -2.26 -15.75 6.14
CA ILE A 111 -1.11 -16.47 6.70
C ILE A 111 -1.07 -16.37 8.23
N TYR A 112 -1.29 -15.16 8.77
CA TYR A 112 -1.08 -14.86 10.19
C TYR A 112 -2.38 -14.65 10.98
N GLY A 113 -3.55 -14.68 10.33
CA GLY A 113 -4.83 -14.47 10.98
C GLY A 113 -5.09 -13.03 11.45
N ILE A 114 -4.25 -12.05 11.06
CA ILE A 114 -4.37 -10.66 11.51
C ILE A 114 -5.37 -9.91 10.62
N PRO A 115 -6.55 -9.49 11.15
CA PRO A 115 -7.53 -8.77 10.36
C PRO A 115 -6.95 -7.46 9.76
N ILE A 116 -7.39 -7.10 8.55
CA ILE A 116 -6.89 -5.89 7.83
C ILE A 116 -7.02 -4.64 8.71
N GLN A 117 -8.14 -4.48 9.42
CA GLN A 117 -8.32 -3.35 10.33
C GLN A 117 -7.23 -3.30 11.42
N SER A 118 -6.87 -4.45 11.99
CA SER A 118 -5.80 -4.53 12.99
C SER A 118 -4.45 -4.20 12.39
N GLN A 119 -4.16 -4.66 11.16
CA GLN A 119 -2.93 -4.31 10.45
C GLN A 119 -2.80 -2.78 10.30
N ILE A 120 -3.88 -2.10 9.89
CA ILE A 120 -3.90 -0.63 9.72
C ILE A 120 -3.74 0.07 11.08
N VAL A 121 -4.44 -0.38 12.12
CA VAL A 121 -4.36 0.22 13.48
C VAL A 121 -2.96 0.04 14.07
N MET A 122 -2.30 -1.07 13.79
CA MET A 122 -0.95 -1.37 14.27
C MET A 122 0.15 -0.77 13.40
N ALA A 123 -0.15 -0.28 12.20
CA ALA A 123 0.86 0.27 11.28
C ALA A 123 1.75 1.36 11.90
N PRO A 124 1.24 2.35 12.70
CA PRO A 124 2.10 3.33 13.36
C PRO A 124 3.08 2.71 14.36
N LEU A 125 2.65 1.66 15.07
CA LEU A 125 3.52 0.93 15.99
C LEU A 125 4.65 0.23 15.24
N PHE A 126 4.33 -0.51 14.18
CA PHE A 126 5.34 -1.19 13.37
C PHE A 126 6.29 -0.19 12.70
N ALA A 127 5.76 0.89 12.12
CA ALA A 127 6.58 1.93 11.54
C ALA A 127 7.56 2.54 12.56
N THR A 128 7.10 2.79 13.79
CA THR A 128 7.97 3.30 14.86
C THR A 128 9.05 2.30 15.25
N LEU A 129 8.69 1.03 15.44
CA LEU A 129 9.66 -0.01 15.81
C LEU A 129 10.72 -0.20 14.72
N LEU A 130 10.31 -0.23 13.46
CA LEU A 130 11.23 -0.35 12.33
C LEU A 130 12.12 0.90 12.18
N ALA A 131 11.58 2.10 12.40
CA ALA A 131 12.33 3.35 12.37
C ALA A 131 13.41 3.37 13.47
N GLU A 132 13.05 3.05 14.71
CA GLU A 132 14.02 2.99 15.82
C GLU A 132 15.05 1.87 15.60
N GLY A 133 14.60 0.71 15.08
CA GLY A 133 15.51 -0.38 14.72
C GLY A 133 16.52 0.04 13.65
N SER A 134 16.08 0.75 12.62
CA SER A 134 16.97 1.29 11.59
C SER A 134 18.00 2.25 12.15
N LEU A 135 17.58 3.20 12.99
CA LEU A 135 18.51 4.15 13.61
C LEU A 135 19.51 3.46 14.54
N ALA A 136 19.12 2.41 15.25
CA ALA A 136 20.01 1.62 16.09
C ALA A 136 21.05 0.86 15.24
N TRP A 137 20.59 0.15 14.22
CA TRP A 137 21.44 -0.60 13.30
C TRP A 137 22.45 0.31 12.56
N ARG A 138 22.03 1.50 12.13
CA ARG A 138 22.92 2.49 11.52
C ARG A 138 24.01 2.95 12.48
N ARG A 139 23.70 3.17 13.78
CA ARG A 139 24.71 3.52 14.80
C ARG A 139 25.77 2.44 14.95
N GLU A 140 25.35 1.17 14.98
CA GLU A 140 26.28 0.05 15.07
C GLU A 140 27.19 -0.01 13.84
N ARG A 141 26.63 0.16 12.63
CA ARG A 141 27.42 0.20 11.40
C ARG A 141 28.41 1.36 11.35
N VAL A 142 28.01 2.55 11.80
CA VAL A 142 28.91 3.71 11.87
C VAL A 142 30.11 3.38 12.78
N ALA A 143 29.87 2.80 13.93
CA ALA A 143 30.96 2.39 14.85
C ALA A 143 31.88 1.35 14.19
N GLU A 144 31.35 0.36 13.51
CA GLU A 144 32.15 -0.63 12.77
C GLU A 144 33.00 0.00 11.65
N ILE A 145 32.43 1.00 10.92
CA ILE A 145 33.17 1.74 9.89
C ILE A 145 34.31 2.53 10.48
N GLU A 146 34.08 3.22 11.61
CA GLU A 146 35.10 3.98 12.32
C GLU A 146 36.25 3.08 12.79
N ASP A 147 35.93 1.96 13.43
CA ASP A 147 36.92 0.95 13.83
C ASP A 147 37.72 0.38 12.64
N ALA A 148 37.03 0.17 11.52
CA ALA A 148 37.69 -0.31 10.28
C ALA A 148 38.61 0.75 9.67
N ALA A 149 38.19 2.02 9.68
CA ALA A 149 38.99 3.14 9.18
C ALA A 149 40.24 3.38 10.03
N GLU A 150 40.12 3.32 11.36
CA GLU A 150 41.28 3.40 12.27
C GLU A 150 42.27 2.26 12.01
N ARG A 151 41.79 1.03 11.89
CA ARG A 151 42.64 -0.11 11.55
C ARG A 151 43.31 0.05 10.20
N LEU A 152 42.61 0.64 9.20
CA LEU A 152 43.20 0.90 7.88
C LEU A 152 44.31 1.95 7.96
N MET A 153 44.19 2.98 8.79
CA MET A 153 45.23 3.97 9.05
C MET A 153 46.48 3.32 9.66
N ASP A 154 46.30 2.48 10.67
CA ASP A 154 47.41 1.79 11.35
C ASP A 154 48.17 0.84 10.40
N LEU A 155 47.42 0.06 9.63
CA LEU A 155 48.02 -0.87 8.66
C LEU A 155 48.65 -0.17 7.46
N GLY A 156 48.05 0.95 7.05
CA GLY A 156 48.51 1.72 5.89
C GLY A 156 49.82 2.46 6.12
N GLY A 157 50.20 2.71 7.36
CA GLY A 157 51.41 3.43 7.72
C GLY A 157 51.51 4.79 7.02
N GLY A 158 52.61 5.05 6.38
CA GLY A 158 52.82 6.31 5.63
C GLY A 158 52.21 6.33 4.20
N HIS A 159 51.42 5.33 3.82
CA HIS A 159 50.83 5.26 2.47
C HIS A 159 49.65 6.22 2.33
N PHE A 160 49.84 7.26 1.52
CA PHE A 160 48.84 8.34 1.32
C PHE A 160 47.45 7.78 0.87
N SER A 161 47.42 6.80 -0.01
CA SER A 161 46.18 6.22 -0.53
C SER A 161 45.31 5.56 0.55
N PHE A 162 45.94 4.84 1.46
CA PHE A 162 45.24 4.17 2.55
C PHE A 162 44.79 5.18 3.61
N ALA A 163 45.63 6.14 3.97
CA ALA A 163 45.27 7.22 4.88
C ALA A 163 44.10 8.03 4.34
N ASN A 164 44.13 8.41 3.04
CA ASN A 164 43.02 9.13 2.41
C ASN A 164 41.71 8.33 2.38
N ALA A 165 41.75 7.02 2.10
CA ALA A 165 40.58 6.17 2.15
C ALA A 165 39.97 6.12 3.56
N ALA A 166 40.82 5.98 4.60
CA ALA A 166 40.38 5.99 5.98
C ALA A 166 39.75 7.33 6.38
N TYR A 167 40.35 8.47 6.02
CA TYR A 167 39.79 9.79 6.32
C TYR A 167 38.43 10.00 5.66
N ARG A 168 38.27 9.64 4.38
CA ARG A 168 36.97 9.71 3.70
C ARG A 168 35.90 8.84 4.37
N SER A 169 36.28 7.68 4.86
CA SER A 169 35.36 6.81 5.60
C SER A 169 34.93 7.43 6.93
N LEU A 170 35.85 8.10 7.64
CA LEU A 170 35.53 8.82 8.87
C LEU A 170 34.65 10.05 8.64
N ASP A 171 34.89 10.80 7.55
CA ASP A 171 34.04 11.92 7.16
C ASP A 171 32.61 11.43 6.85
N GLY A 172 32.46 10.38 6.06
CA GLY A 172 31.17 9.77 5.77
C GLY A 172 30.48 9.22 7.02
N ALA A 173 31.24 8.65 7.95
CA ALA A 173 30.71 8.18 9.24
C ALA A 173 30.21 9.35 10.12
N ALA A 174 30.88 10.50 10.07
CA ALA A 174 30.44 11.70 10.79
C ALA A 174 29.14 12.27 10.21
N GLU A 175 29.03 12.35 8.87
CA GLU A 175 27.80 12.77 8.21
C GLU A 175 26.63 11.84 8.53
N GLU A 176 26.86 10.51 8.49
CA GLU A 176 25.86 9.51 8.83
C GLU A 176 25.42 9.63 10.30
N ARG A 177 26.35 9.91 11.21
CA ARG A 177 26.05 10.15 12.61
C ARG A 177 25.15 11.39 12.79
N ASP A 178 25.41 12.45 12.06
CA ASP A 178 24.60 13.66 12.06
C ASP A 178 23.19 13.39 11.52
N SER A 179 23.07 12.64 10.43
CA SER A 179 21.81 12.18 9.85
C SER A 179 20.99 11.39 10.86
N ILE A 180 21.62 10.42 11.54
CA ILE A 180 21.00 9.65 12.61
C ILE A 180 20.52 10.56 13.75
N GLY A 181 21.34 11.54 14.15
CA GLY A 181 20.99 12.53 15.18
C GLY A 181 19.77 13.36 14.81
N LYS A 182 19.59 13.69 13.55
CA LYS A 182 18.42 14.38 13.00
C LYS A 182 17.22 13.43 12.78
N ARG A 183 17.37 12.13 13.08
CA ARG A 183 16.35 11.08 12.83
C ARG A 183 15.95 10.98 11.36
N ASP A 184 16.88 11.25 10.47
CA ASP A 184 16.70 11.11 9.03
C ASP A 184 16.77 9.63 8.64
N LEU A 185 15.61 9.03 8.36
CA LEU A 185 15.51 7.63 8.01
C LEU A 185 15.96 7.33 6.59
N PHE A 186 15.84 8.31 5.69
CA PHE A 186 16.00 8.10 4.25
C PHE A 186 17.37 8.54 3.74
N GLY A 187 18.21 9.14 4.58
CA GLY A 187 19.53 9.61 4.19
C GLY A 187 19.53 10.94 3.43
N GLU A 188 18.49 11.76 3.58
CA GLU A 188 18.41 13.08 2.93
C GLU A 188 19.52 14.03 3.38
N HIS A 189 20.10 13.80 4.57
CA HIS A 189 21.19 14.58 5.15
C HIS A 189 22.56 13.97 4.96
N VAL A 190 22.66 12.81 4.29
CA VAL A 190 23.90 12.16 3.88
C VAL A 190 23.94 12.23 2.36
N GLY A 191 24.18 13.42 1.85
CA GLY A 191 24.30 13.63 0.42
C GLY A 191 25.71 13.33 -0.04
N PRO A 192 25.94 12.53 -1.09
CA PRO A 192 27.15 12.68 -1.87
C PRO A 192 27.13 14.10 -2.45
N ASP A 193 28.23 14.82 -2.35
CA ASP A 193 28.40 16.02 -3.14
C ASP A 193 28.00 15.70 -4.58
N ALA A 194 27.08 16.45 -5.16
CA ALA A 194 26.44 16.17 -6.46
C ALA A 194 27.47 16.02 -7.62
N PHE A 195 28.74 16.22 -7.33
CA PHE A 195 29.88 16.08 -8.24
C PHE A 195 30.65 14.77 -8.09
N ASP A 196 30.37 13.94 -7.10
CA ASP A 196 31.07 12.67 -6.91
C ASP A 196 30.39 11.54 -7.68
N LEU A 197 30.75 11.45 -8.97
CA LEU A 197 30.86 10.18 -9.72
C LEU A 197 29.63 9.28 -9.78
N GLY A 198 28.53 9.74 -10.39
CA GLY A 198 27.52 8.83 -10.93
C GLY A 198 26.77 8.00 -9.90
N PHE A 199 26.81 8.38 -8.65
CA PHE A 199 25.97 7.81 -7.61
C PHE A 199 24.56 8.43 -7.76
N ASP A 200 23.57 7.57 -7.98
CA ASP A 200 22.17 7.99 -7.95
C ASP A 200 21.74 8.11 -6.47
N PRO A 201 21.49 9.33 -5.96
CA PRO A 201 21.05 9.51 -4.56
C PRO A 201 19.76 8.74 -4.24
N SER A 202 18.94 8.48 -5.27
CA SER A 202 17.70 7.70 -5.13
C SER A 202 17.94 6.25 -4.75
N GLN A 203 19.16 5.74 -4.95
CA GLN A 203 19.53 4.37 -4.58
C GLN A 203 20.09 4.25 -3.15
N ASN A 204 20.41 5.36 -2.51
CA ASN A 204 21.00 5.34 -1.17
C ASN A 204 19.94 5.59 -0.08
N ASN A 205 19.09 4.61 0.17
CA ASN A 205 18.10 4.68 1.22
C ASN A 205 18.47 3.75 2.37
N PRO A 206 19.07 4.29 3.46
CA PRO A 206 19.54 3.46 4.58
C PRO A 206 18.40 2.74 5.32
N PHE A 207 17.18 3.21 5.23
CA PHE A 207 16.01 2.50 5.75
C PHE A 207 15.70 1.26 4.92
N ALA A 208 15.79 1.35 3.60
CA ALA A 208 15.65 0.20 2.72
C ALA A 208 16.73 -0.85 2.99
N ASP A 209 17.98 -0.42 3.16
CA ASP A 209 19.10 -1.31 3.51
C ASP A 209 18.86 -2.03 4.84
N PHE A 210 18.34 -1.32 5.84
CA PHE A 210 17.94 -1.92 7.11
C PHE A 210 16.83 -2.94 6.93
N LEU A 211 15.79 -2.63 6.15
CA LEU A 211 14.69 -3.56 5.92
C LEU A 211 15.14 -4.83 5.19
N ASP A 212 16.02 -4.72 4.21
CA ASP A 212 16.64 -5.86 3.54
C ASP A 212 17.44 -6.73 4.51
N HIS A 213 18.22 -6.09 5.38
CA HIS A 213 18.97 -6.79 6.42
C HIS A 213 18.03 -7.51 7.41
N PHE A 214 17.01 -6.80 7.90
CA PHE A 214 16.03 -7.35 8.82
C PHE A 214 15.23 -8.51 8.21
N ALA A 215 14.82 -8.39 6.95
CA ALA A 215 14.10 -9.45 6.24
C ALA A 215 14.93 -10.74 6.13
N LYS A 216 16.23 -10.63 5.91
CA LYS A 216 17.16 -11.77 5.89
C LYS A 216 17.26 -12.43 7.27
N GLN A 217 17.30 -11.63 8.34
CA GLN A 217 17.37 -12.16 9.72
C GLN A 217 16.13 -12.94 10.13
N VAL A 218 14.94 -12.48 9.72
CA VAL A 218 13.67 -13.15 10.05
C VAL A 218 13.29 -14.26 9.06
N GLU A 219 14.15 -14.54 8.08
CA GLU A 219 13.91 -15.56 7.05
C GLU A 219 12.52 -15.45 6.41
N ALA A 220 12.08 -14.24 6.10
CA ALA A 220 10.76 -13.95 5.55
C ALA A 220 10.63 -14.48 4.12
N LYS A 221 10.46 -15.81 3.98
CA LYS A 221 10.40 -16.50 2.67
C LYS A 221 9.15 -16.16 1.85
N THR A 222 8.11 -15.62 2.49
CA THR A 222 6.83 -15.32 1.87
C THR A 222 6.75 -13.92 1.26
N VAL A 223 7.79 -13.11 1.46
CA VAL A 223 7.82 -11.70 1.04
C VAL A 223 9.17 -11.42 0.41
N SER A 224 9.18 -10.95 -0.82
CA SER A 224 10.37 -10.36 -1.41
C SER A 224 10.28 -8.83 -1.31
N PHE A 225 11.38 -8.21 -0.89
CA PHE A 225 11.52 -6.76 -0.90
C PHE A 225 12.26 -6.39 -2.17
N GLU A 226 11.58 -5.75 -3.10
CA GLU A 226 12.21 -5.09 -4.23
C GLU A 226 12.24 -3.58 -3.96
N ARG A 227 13.34 -2.94 -4.32
CA ARG A 227 13.43 -1.49 -4.25
C ARG A 227 12.51 -0.88 -5.29
N GLY A 228 11.57 -0.05 -4.85
CA GLY A 228 10.62 0.59 -5.73
C GLY A 228 11.31 1.48 -6.75
N THR A 229 10.76 1.49 -7.96
CA THR A 229 11.25 2.35 -9.06
C THR A 229 10.69 3.77 -9.01
N GLY A 230 10.22 4.24 -7.85
CA GLY A 230 9.78 5.62 -7.64
C GLY A 230 8.33 5.94 -8.04
N TRP A 231 7.58 4.97 -8.57
CA TRP A 231 6.20 5.20 -9.03
C TRP A 231 5.14 5.17 -7.93
N LYS A 232 5.36 4.40 -6.87
CA LYS A 232 4.37 4.12 -5.82
C LYS A 232 4.75 4.66 -4.46
N THR A 233 6.03 4.77 -4.19
CA THR A 233 6.59 5.23 -2.92
C THR A 233 7.63 6.32 -3.16
N SER A 234 8.06 6.99 -2.10
CA SER A 234 9.24 7.85 -2.15
C SER A 234 10.43 7.05 -2.72
N GLU A 235 11.26 7.70 -3.50
CA GLU A 235 12.41 7.10 -4.16
C GLU A 235 13.21 6.18 -3.22
N GLY A 236 13.50 4.97 -3.69
CA GLY A 236 14.28 3.98 -2.96
C GLY A 236 13.58 3.26 -1.81
N MET A 237 12.29 3.51 -1.55
CA MET A 237 11.55 2.75 -0.53
C MET A 237 11.25 1.33 -1.02
N PRO A 238 11.40 0.31 -0.14
CA PRO A 238 11.03 -1.04 -0.49
C PRO A 238 9.52 -1.15 -0.72
N GLU A 239 9.16 -1.83 -1.78
CA GLU A 239 7.78 -2.19 -2.08
C GLU A 239 7.51 -3.62 -1.59
N TYR A 240 6.32 -3.82 -1.02
CA TYR A 240 5.87 -5.16 -0.71
C TYR A 240 5.56 -5.91 -2.01
N ARG A 241 6.25 -7.01 -2.24
CA ARG A 241 5.98 -7.92 -3.35
C ARG A 241 5.52 -9.26 -2.79
N ILE A 242 4.44 -9.77 -3.32
CA ILE A 242 3.99 -11.10 -2.98
C ILE A 242 4.95 -12.09 -3.66
N GLY A 243 5.53 -13.01 -2.88
CA GLY A 243 6.44 -14.00 -3.44
C GLY A 243 5.79 -14.77 -4.58
N ALA A 244 6.48 -14.86 -5.72
CA ALA A 244 5.98 -15.57 -6.89
C ALA A 244 5.57 -17.02 -6.57
N ASP A 245 6.33 -17.68 -5.70
CA ASP A 245 6.04 -19.04 -5.25
C ASP A 245 4.67 -19.18 -4.58
N LEU A 246 4.27 -18.17 -3.79
CA LEU A 246 2.99 -18.18 -3.10
C LEU A 246 1.83 -17.93 -4.05
N ILE A 247 2.00 -17.03 -5.01
CA ILE A 247 1.03 -16.84 -6.09
C ILE A 247 0.92 -18.11 -6.93
N ALA A 248 2.06 -18.69 -7.33
CA ALA A 248 2.10 -19.92 -8.10
C ALA A 248 1.44 -21.10 -7.37
N GLN A 249 1.60 -21.20 -6.04
CA GLN A 249 0.91 -22.21 -5.22
C GLN A 249 -0.62 -22.04 -5.27
N LEU A 250 -1.11 -20.80 -5.28
CA LEU A 250 -2.55 -20.53 -5.34
C LEU A 250 -3.15 -20.72 -6.73
N THR A 251 -2.39 -20.37 -7.76
CA THR A 251 -2.83 -20.28 -9.15
C THR A 251 -2.33 -21.43 -10.03
N GLY A 252 -1.43 -22.29 -9.50
CA GLY A 252 -0.79 -23.33 -10.29
C GLY A 252 0.10 -22.78 -11.42
N GLY A 253 0.47 -21.49 -11.36
CA GLY A 253 1.19 -20.80 -12.42
C GLY A 253 0.30 -20.40 -13.60
N ASP A 254 -1.04 -20.48 -13.49
CA ASP A 254 -1.95 -20.04 -14.52
C ASP A 254 -1.98 -18.49 -14.61
N PRO A 255 -1.60 -17.89 -15.75
CA PRO A 255 -1.44 -16.45 -15.86
C PRO A 255 -2.75 -15.65 -15.80
N ASP A 256 -3.90 -16.26 -16.11
CA ASP A 256 -5.20 -15.61 -16.00
C ASP A 256 -5.69 -15.64 -14.55
N ALA A 257 -5.42 -16.73 -13.81
CA ALA A 257 -5.69 -16.82 -12.36
C ALA A 257 -4.80 -15.86 -11.56
N GLU A 258 -3.52 -15.74 -11.89
CA GLU A 258 -2.61 -14.75 -11.29
C GLU A 258 -3.13 -13.33 -11.50
N TYR A 259 -3.53 -13.02 -12.73
CA TYR A 259 -4.11 -11.73 -13.05
C TYR A 259 -5.36 -11.43 -12.22
N ALA A 260 -6.27 -12.41 -12.08
CA ALA A 260 -7.49 -12.23 -11.30
C ALA A 260 -7.20 -11.88 -9.83
N LEU A 261 -6.19 -12.53 -9.24
CA LEU A 261 -5.76 -12.24 -7.87
C LEU A 261 -5.08 -10.89 -7.76
N LEU A 262 -4.10 -10.61 -8.60
CA LEU A 262 -3.31 -9.38 -8.55
C LEU A 262 -4.13 -8.13 -8.90
N ARG A 263 -5.14 -8.25 -9.75
CA ARG A 263 -6.04 -7.14 -10.08
C ARG A 263 -7.24 -7.01 -9.14
N GLY A 264 -7.39 -7.93 -8.19
CA GLY A 264 -8.44 -7.87 -7.18
C GLY A 264 -9.82 -8.28 -7.67
N HIS A 265 -9.92 -9.01 -8.82
CA HIS A 265 -11.17 -9.65 -9.23
C HIS A 265 -11.62 -10.71 -8.24
N VAL A 266 -10.66 -11.31 -7.53
CA VAL A 266 -10.88 -12.30 -6.47
C VAL A 266 -10.11 -11.89 -5.22
N ARG A 267 -10.79 -11.92 -4.08
CA ARG A 267 -10.12 -11.80 -2.78
C ARG A 267 -9.87 -13.19 -2.23
N LEU A 268 -8.73 -13.42 -1.56
CA LEU A 268 -8.37 -14.73 -1.00
C LEU A 268 -9.48 -15.35 -0.15
N ARG A 269 -10.16 -14.54 0.67
CA ARG A 269 -11.26 -14.97 1.53
C ARG A 269 -12.52 -15.42 0.78
N GLU A 270 -12.62 -15.08 -0.51
CA GLU A 270 -13.76 -15.46 -1.36
C GLU A 270 -13.55 -16.83 -2.00
N ILE A 271 -12.31 -17.32 -2.00
CA ILE A 271 -12.00 -18.66 -2.48
C ILE A 271 -12.63 -19.66 -1.50
N PRO A 272 -13.50 -20.56 -1.96
CA PRO A 272 -14.08 -21.61 -1.09
C PRO A 272 -12.99 -22.43 -0.41
N ALA A 273 -13.15 -22.68 0.90
CA ALA A 273 -12.14 -23.36 1.69
C ALA A 273 -11.84 -24.80 1.17
N ASP A 274 -12.84 -25.43 0.57
CA ASP A 274 -12.71 -26.76 -0.02
C ASP A 274 -11.90 -26.75 -1.35
N LEU A 275 -11.71 -25.59 -1.98
CA LEU A 275 -10.85 -25.41 -3.15
C LEU A 275 -9.39 -25.08 -2.79
N LEU A 276 -9.09 -24.80 -1.52
CA LEU A 276 -7.72 -24.49 -1.09
C LEU A 276 -6.82 -25.71 -0.93
N VAL A 277 -7.38 -26.92 -1.07
CA VAL A 277 -6.60 -28.16 -1.04
C VAL A 277 -5.90 -28.40 -2.40
N ASP A 278 -4.73 -29.02 -2.36
CA ASP A 278 -3.88 -29.19 -3.56
C ASP A 278 -4.55 -30.09 -4.61
N GLU A 279 -5.32 -31.09 -4.20
CA GLU A 279 -6.04 -32.00 -5.11
C GLU A 279 -7.07 -31.29 -5.99
N LYS A 280 -7.54 -30.11 -5.56
CA LYS A 280 -8.53 -29.29 -6.29
C LYS A 280 -7.94 -28.07 -6.98
N ALA A 281 -6.65 -28.08 -7.25
CA ALA A 281 -5.97 -26.95 -7.88
C ALA A 281 -6.63 -26.53 -9.21
N ALA A 282 -7.01 -27.49 -10.06
CA ALA A 282 -7.66 -27.20 -11.34
C ALA A 282 -9.05 -26.56 -11.16
N GLU A 283 -9.85 -27.03 -10.18
CA GLU A 283 -11.15 -26.45 -9.87
C GLU A 283 -11.01 -25.03 -9.29
N ARG A 284 -10.00 -24.83 -8.44
CA ARG A 284 -9.66 -23.51 -7.88
C ARG A 284 -9.30 -22.51 -8.98
N ILE A 285 -8.42 -22.91 -9.92
CA ILE A 285 -8.01 -22.06 -11.04
C ILE A 285 -9.23 -21.70 -11.89
N ALA A 286 -10.06 -22.66 -12.28
CA ALA A 286 -11.26 -22.41 -13.04
C ALA A 286 -12.23 -21.47 -12.31
N TRP A 287 -12.36 -21.61 -11.00
CA TRP A 287 -13.20 -20.76 -10.17
C TRP A 287 -12.65 -19.31 -10.14
N ILE A 288 -11.32 -19.14 -10.00
CA ILE A 288 -10.65 -17.83 -9.97
C ILE A 288 -10.80 -17.14 -11.32
N VAL A 289 -10.47 -17.80 -12.41
CA VAL A 289 -10.55 -17.26 -13.79
C VAL A 289 -12.00 -16.88 -14.15
N GLY A 290 -12.98 -17.68 -13.72
CA GLY A 290 -14.40 -17.39 -13.94
C GLY A 290 -14.94 -16.14 -13.24
N ARG A 291 -14.11 -15.43 -12.46
CA ARG A 291 -14.45 -14.13 -11.85
C ARG A 291 -13.99 -12.93 -12.67
N ILE A 292 -13.16 -13.16 -13.68
CA ILE A 292 -12.78 -12.10 -14.62
C ILE A 292 -13.96 -11.89 -15.59
N PRO A 293 -14.35 -10.64 -15.87
CA PRO A 293 -15.35 -10.38 -16.91
C PRO A 293 -14.92 -10.94 -18.27
N ASP A 294 -15.85 -11.60 -19.00
CA ASP A 294 -15.55 -12.29 -20.26
C ASP A 294 -14.88 -11.37 -21.29
N GLU A 295 -15.33 -10.12 -21.39
CA GLU A 295 -14.76 -9.13 -22.31
C GLU A 295 -13.29 -8.80 -21.96
N GLU A 296 -12.98 -8.65 -20.68
CA GLU A 296 -11.65 -8.35 -20.20
C GLU A 296 -10.72 -9.56 -20.39
N LEU A 297 -11.21 -10.75 -20.10
CA LEU A 297 -10.46 -12.00 -20.30
C LEU A 297 -10.13 -12.22 -21.78
N ALA A 298 -11.10 -11.99 -22.67
CA ALA A 298 -10.90 -12.10 -24.12
C ALA A 298 -9.85 -11.10 -24.62
N LYS A 299 -9.96 -9.83 -24.21
CA LYS A 299 -9.01 -8.77 -24.57
C LYS A 299 -7.59 -9.14 -24.14
N ARG A 300 -7.43 -9.56 -22.86
CA ARG A 300 -6.15 -9.95 -22.30
C ARG A 300 -5.50 -11.11 -23.05
N ARG A 301 -6.29 -12.11 -23.42
CA ARG A 301 -5.77 -13.27 -24.18
C ARG A 301 -5.31 -12.84 -25.57
N THR A 302 -6.05 -11.98 -26.24
CA THR A 302 -5.64 -11.41 -27.54
C THR A 302 -4.33 -10.62 -27.41
N GLU A 303 -4.22 -9.72 -26.42
CA GLU A 303 -2.99 -8.93 -26.19
C GLU A 303 -1.78 -9.83 -25.88
N ARG A 304 -1.98 -10.91 -25.12
CA ARG A 304 -0.93 -11.87 -24.82
C ARG A 304 -0.50 -12.65 -26.06
N ASP A 305 -1.45 -13.11 -26.86
CA ASP A 305 -1.18 -13.87 -28.07
C ASP A 305 -0.45 -13.00 -29.12
N GLU A 306 -0.82 -11.72 -29.22
CA GLU A 306 -0.10 -10.73 -30.04
C GLU A 306 1.34 -10.52 -29.54
N LEU A 307 1.54 -10.39 -28.23
CA LEU A 307 2.88 -10.24 -27.64
C LEU A 307 3.75 -11.47 -27.87
N MET A 308 3.19 -12.67 -27.68
CA MET A 308 3.93 -13.92 -27.93
C MET A 308 4.31 -14.06 -29.41
N SER A 309 3.41 -13.69 -30.34
CA SER A 309 3.73 -13.67 -31.77
C SER A 309 4.86 -12.70 -32.10
N LEU A 310 4.89 -11.52 -31.45
CA LEU A 310 5.98 -10.55 -31.64
C LEU A 310 7.31 -11.07 -31.06
N LEU A 311 7.27 -11.82 -29.97
CA LEU A 311 8.48 -12.42 -29.36
C LEU A 311 9.02 -13.58 -30.21
N ASP A 312 8.14 -14.37 -30.81
CA ASP A 312 8.53 -15.44 -31.73
C ASP A 312 9.16 -14.90 -33.03
N ASP A 313 8.71 -13.71 -33.48
CA ASP A 313 9.31 -13.02 -34.64
C ASP A 313 10.66 -12.35 -34.34
N LEU A 314 10.95 -12.09 -33.06
CA LEU A 314 12.27 -11.66 -32.60
C LEU A 314 13.12 -12.93 -32.39
N ASP A 315 13.86 -13.34 -33.41
CA ASP A 315 14.87 -14.42 -33.36
C ASP A 315 15.88 -14.13 -32.23
N VAL A 316 15.48 -14.34 -30.98
CA VAL A 316 16.39 -14.27 -29.84
C VAL A 316 17.13 -15.60 -29.85
N PRO A 317 18.44 -15.61 -30.22
CA PRO A 317 19.20 -16.85 -30.22
C PRO A 317 19.21 -17.43 -28.80
N SER A 318 18.54 -18.56 -28.63
CA SER A 318 18.55 -19.35 -27.41
C SER A 318 19.91 -20.04 -27.24
N SER A 319 20.96 -19.26 -27.00
CA SER A 319 22.26 -19.79 -26.68
C SER A 319 23.06 -18.82 -25.82
N VAL A 320 22.74 -18.75 -24.56
CA VAL A 320 23.79 -18.65 -23.57
C VAL A 320 23.94 -20.06 -23.01
N GLU A 321 24.72 -20.89 -23.71
CA GLU A 321 25.28 -22.07 -23.08
C GLU A 321 26.06 -21.61 -21.85
N PRO A 322 25.83 -22.21 -20.68
CA PRO A 322 26.66 -21.90 -19.51
C PRO A 322 28.11 -22.28 -19.88
N SER A 323 28.97 -21.27 -19.89
CA SER A 323 30.39 -21.49 -20.09
C SER A 323 30.91 -22.46 -19.02
N ASP A 324 31.35 -23.64 -19.46
CA ASP A 324 32.02 -24.68 -18.68
C ASP A 324 33.46 -24.25 -18.25
N GLU A 325 33.62 -23.01 -17.78
CA GLU A 325 34.91 -22.53 -17.23
C GLU A 325 34.84 -22.33 -15.71
N ALA A 326 34.59 -23.41 -14.99
CA ALA A 326 34.85 -23.46 -13.55
C ALA A 326 35.21 -24.89 -13.10
N LYS A 327 36.15 -25.53 -13.80
CA LYS A 327 36.90 -26.70 -13.29
C LYS A 327 38.33 -26.58 -13.78
N GLU A 328 39.17 -26.14 -12.91
CA GLU A 328 40.59 -26.48 -12.79
C GLU A 328 41.34 -25.31 -12.13
N ASN A 329 41.45 -25.37 -10.83
CA ASN A 329 42.61 -24.88 -10.07
C ASN A 329 42.42 -25.19 -8.58
N ASP A 330 42.30 -26.48 -8.26
CA ASP A 330 42.76 -27.02 -6.98
C ASP A 330 44.03 -27.80 -7.30
N ASP A 331 45.17 -27.14 -7.10
CA ASP A 331 46.47 -27.72 -6.81
C ASP A 331 47.56 -26.63 -7.00
N VAL A 332 47.93 -25.95 -5.95
CA VAL A 332 49.29 -25.63 -5.45
C VAL A 332 49.18 -24.95 -4.09
#